data_bf775eea4f048dbda909714cd51cbb28
#
_entry.id   bf775eea4f048dbda909714cd51cbb28
#
_cell.length_a   1.000
_cell.length_b   1.000
_cell.length_c   1.000
_cell.angle_alpha   90.00
_cell.angle_beta   90.00
_cell.angle_gamma   90.00
#
_symmetry.space_group_name_H-M   'P 1'
#
loop_
_entity.id
_entity.type
_entity.pdbx_description
1 polymer ?
#
loop_
_entity_poly.entity_id
_entity_poly.type
_entity_poly.pdbx_seq_one_letter_code
_entity_poly.pdbx_strand_id
1 'polypeptide(L)'
;MKSRLTFALGFAACSWGRSLAAQSVPPIVDTSSTTASRPAPAAAPEAGSNLTVYVLTFGWGEVSWERFGHNAIWINDRARGTDITYNWGMFDFNQPRFVWRFVTGDTRYWMEAFDLNTMISVYKRENRSILAQELNLSPAQRLKLQQFVEWNALPQNKFYRYDYYRDNCSTRLRDAIDHALGGQLQTATVSRKTDGTYRSHTQRLMTGDLPLYTGVTFALGQPADKPLSMWEEMFLPVRMANDLRTVTVADTADNQIPLVKSERAIYTAGRAPEPASPPKYFWLFVVAGILYAVILVLLVRSAESGSRIALFGATALSVIWSLIAGLAGTALLFAWFFTKHYFMGRNENVLHMDPLSLGLVVLIPLSIYFLRASSKAVKLAGWIAAICLLAFIAQGLPLFDEKNGEIIGLALPINLAVWWTVYRLTSYRRTSFPSSAAL
;
A
#
# COMPACT_ATOMS: atom_id res chain seq x y z
N MET A 1 6.63 -5.88 -26.33
CA MET A 1 6.45 -4.79 -27.30
C MET A 1 6.13 -3.51 -26.56
N LYS A 2 6.90 -2.51 -26.80
CA LYS A 2 7.07 -1.18 -26.29
C LYS A 2 5.79 -0.44 -25.88
N SER A 3 5.72 0.08 -24.65
CA SER A 3 5.17 1.41 -24.42
C SER A 3 5.95 2.09 -23.29
N ARG A 4 6.80 3.01 -23.70
CA ARG A 4 7.42 4.01 -22.84
C ARG A 4 6.35 5.08 -22.57
N LEU A 5 5.91 5.24 -21.34
CA LEU A 5 5.19 6.44 -20.91
C LEU A 5 6.13 7.27 -20.05
N THR A 6 6.69 8.27 -20.70
CA THR A 6 7.39 9.38 -20.05
C THR A 6 6.32 10.42 -19.68
N PHE A 7 6.01 10.59 -18.41
CA PHE A 7 5.23 11.71 -17.92
C PHE A 7 6.19 12.85 -17.59
N ALA A 8 6.35 13.75 -18.55
CA ALA A 8 6.94 15.07 -18.33
C ALA A 8 5.81 16.09 -18.40
N LEU A 9 5.35 16.58 -17.25
CA LEU A 9 4.53 17.79 -17.15
C LEU A 9 5.48 18.99 -17.11
N GLY A 10 5.75 19.56 -18.28
CA GLY A 10 6.40 20.85 -18.40
C GLY A 10 5.37 21.97 -18.21
N PHE A 11 5.51 22.75 -17.15
CA PHE A 11 4.82 24.01 -16.99
C PHE A 11 5.74 25.15 -17.41
N ALA A 12 5.37 25.81 -18.52
CA ALA A 12 5.95 27.08 -18.91
C ALA A 12 5.31 28.20 -18.09
N ALA A 13 6.13 28.95 -17.36
CA ALA A 13 5.74 30.19 -16.70
C ALA A 13 5.61 31.30 -17.73
N CYS A 14 4.41 31.85 -17.93
CA CYS A 14 4.20 33.12 -18.62
C CYS A 14 3.94 34.23 -17.60
N SER A 15 4.93 35.06 -17.41
CA SER A 15 4.83 36.32 -16.69
C SER A 15 4.27 37.40 -17.63
N TRP A 16 3.14 38.00 -17.32
CA TRP A 16 2.69 39.25 -17.94
C TRP A 16 2.32 40.23 -16.85
N GLY A 17 3.23 41.19 -16.65
CA GLY A 17 2.95 42.41 -15.92
C GLY A 17 2.24 43.42 -16.84
N ARG A 18 1.17 44.01 -16.34
CA ARG A 18 0.63 45.28 -16.87
C ARG A 18 0.30 46.22 -15.71
N SER A 19 1.07 47.27 -15.62
CA SER A 19 0.73 48.49 -14.89
C SER A 19 -0.45 49.21 -15.56
N LEU A 20 -1.43 49.61 -14.78
CA LEU A 20 -2.42 50.59 -15.18
C LEU A 20 -2.33 51.82 -14.26
N ALA A 21 -2.12 52.93 -14.89
CA ALA A 21 -2.03 54.25 -14.27
C ALA A 21 -3.40 54.74 -13.78
N ALA A 22 -3.39 55.39 -12.64
CA ALA A 22 -4.55 56.06 -12.06
C ALA A 22 -4.81 57.39 -12.79
N GLN A 23 -6.04 57.58 -13.25
CA GLN A 23 -6.53 58.91 -13.65
C GLN A 23 -7.47 59.46 -12.57
N SER A 24 -7.16 60.66 -12.12
CA SER A 24 -7.94 61.43 -11.15
C SER A 24 -9.11 62.17 -11.83
N VAL A 25 -10.31 62.10 -11.27
CA VAL A 25 -11.51 62.86 -11.63
C VAL A 25 -11.87 63.79 -10.46
N PRO A 26 -12.20 65.07 -10.70
CA PRO A 26 -12.48 66.04 -9.64
C PRO A 26 -13.89 65.88 -9.04
N PRO A 27 -14.18 66.42 -7.84
CA PRO A 27 -15.42 66.22 -7.13
C PRO A 27 -16.53 67.19 -7.61
N ILE A 28 -17.72 66.65 -7.80
CA ILE A 28 -18.97 67.43 -7.90
C ILE A 28 -19.62 67.44 -6.51
N VAL A 29 -19.79 68.65 -5.98
CA VAL A 29 -20.56 68.90 -4.76
C VAL A 29 -22.01 69.09 -5.17
N ASP A 30 -22.93 68.26 -4.68
CA ASP A 30 -24.34 68.55 -4.73
C ASP A 30 -24.96 68.39 -3.31
N THR A 31 -25.48 69.50 -2.82
CA THR A 31 -26.12 69.64 -1.52
C THR A 31 -27.63 69.49 -1.69
N SER A 32 -28.16 68.33 -1.31
CA SER A 32 -29.57 68.19 -0.97
C SER A 32 -29.75 67.20 0.19
N SER A 33 -29.95 67.76 1.36
CA SER A 33 -30.25 67.06 2.62
C SER A 33 -31.65 66.49 2.58
N THR A 34 -31.74 65.18 2.34
CA THR A 34 -32.96 64.43 2.74
C THR A 34 -32.49 63.37 3.75
N THR A 35 -32.90 63.50 4.99
CA THR A 35 -32.69 62.52 6.05
C THR A 35 -33.51 61.28 5.77
N ALA A 36 -33.01 60.43 4.89
CA ALA A 36 -33.44 59.06 4.80
C ALA A 36 -32.62 58.26 5.84
N SER A 37 -33.28 57.61 6.76
CA SER A 37 -32.68 56.71 7.72
C SER A 37 -31.84 55.65 6.93
N ARG A 38 -30.52 55.74 7.04
CA ARG A 38 -29.58 54.83 6.42
C ARG A 38 -29.89 53.41 7.01
N PRO A 39 -30.21 52.42 6.17
CA PRO A 39 -30.33 51.05 6.66
C PRO A 39 -29.06 50.69 7.41
N ALA A 40 -29.19 50.03 8.56
CA ALA A 40 -28.04 49.52 9.29
C ALA A 40 -27.17 48.73 8.31
N PRO A 41 -25.82 48.89 8.32
CA PRO A 41 -24.96 48.11 7.47
C PRO A 41 -25.28 46.62 7.69
N ALA A 42 -25.59 45.89 6.61
CA ALA A 42 -25.75 44.46 6.69
C ALA A 42 -24.51 43.88 7.40
N ALA A 43 -24.75 43.09 8.43
CA ALA A 43 -23.66 42.45 9.18
C ALA A 43 -22.72 41.75 8.17
N ALA A 44 -21.41 41.99 8.32
CA ALA A 44 -20.43 41.35 7.45
C ALA A 44 -20.65 39.81 7.49
N PRO A 45 -20.61 39.13 6.36
CA PRO A 45 -20.79 37.68 6.33
C PRO A 45 -19.81 37.01 7.28
N GLU A 46 -20.28 36.02 8.04
CA GLU A 46 -19.44 35.24 8.93
C GLU A 46 -18.25 34.65 8.15
N ALA A 47 -17.03 34.74 8.72
CA ALA A 47 -15.84 34.23 8.10
C ALA A 47 -15.96 32.72 7.81
N GLY A 48 -15.71 32.29 6.57
CA GLY A 48 -15.89 30.91 6.12
C GLY A 48 -17.30 30.56 5.60
N SER A 49 -18.29 31.47 5.69
CA SER A 49 -19.66 31.22 5.18
C SER A 49 -19.72 31.07 3.65
N ASN A 50 -18.77 31.63 2.94
CA ASN A 50 -18.61 31.52 1.47
C ASN A 50 -17.89 30.26 1.01
N LEU A 51 -17.37 29.47 1.95
CA LEU A 51 -16.68 28.21 1.64
C LEU A 51 -17.64 27.04 1.58
N THR A 52 -17.41 26.13 0.66
CA THR A 52 -18.00 24.79 0.66
C THR A 52 -16.88 23.76 0.55
N VAL A 53 -16.92 22.72 1.38
CA VAL A 53 -15.86 21.70 1.46
C VAL A 53 -16.41 20.35 1.03
N TYR A 54 -15.69 19.69 0.14
CA TYR A 54 -15.99 18.34 -0.33
C TYR A 54 -14.81 17.40 -0.10
N VAL A 55 -15.11 16.15 0.20
CA VAL A 55 -14.20 15.03 0.01
C VAL A 55 -14.42 14.49 -1.40
N LEU A 56 -13.35 14.47 -2.20
CA LEU A 56 -13.34 13.76 -3.47
C LEU A 56 -12.75 12.37 -3.24
N THR A 57 -13.48 11.36 -3.72
CA THR A 57 -13.00 9.98 -3.74
C THR A 57 -12.89 9.53 -5.18
N PHE A 58 -11.67 9.14 -5.56
CA PHE A 58 -11.35 8.61 -6.88
C PHE A 58 -11.23 7.09 -6.79
N GLY A 59 -11.95 6.39 -7.66
CA GLY A 59 -11.93 4.94 -7.74
C GLY A 59 -10.56 4.38 -8.11
N TRP A 60 -10.42 3.08 -8.02
CA TRP A 60 -9.18 2.37 -8.34
C TRP A 60 -8.79 2.48 -9.82
N GLY A 61 -7.49 2.37 -10.10
CA GLY A 61 -6.89 2.36 -11.43
C GLY A 61 -6.19 1.04 -11.75
N GLU A 62 -5.61 0.92 -12.95
CA GLU A 62 -4.97 -0.32 -13.43
C GLU A 62 -3.55 -0.49 -12.90
N VAL A 63 -2.85 0.61 -12.72
CA VAL A 63 -1.46 0.58 -12.25
C VAL A 63 -1.43 0.23 -10.76
N SER A 64 -0.42 -0.51 -10.33
CA SER A 64 -0.37 -1.09 -8.98
C SER A 64 -0.58 -0.10 -7.84
N TRP A 65 -0.04 1.12 -7.94
CA TRP A 65 -0.24 2.17 -6.93
C TRP A 65 -1.60 2.86 -7.01
N GLU A 66 -2.32 2.74 -8.13
CA GLU A 66 -3.67 3.31 -8.31
C GLU A 66 -4.77 2.37 -7.82
N ARG A 67 -4.45 1.10 -7.58
CA ARG A 67 -5.43 0.07 -7.15
C ARG A 67 -6.10 0.41 -5.82
N PHE A 68 -5.46 1.22 -5.00
CA PHE A 68 -6.01 1.66 -3.72
C PHE A 68 -6.97 2.86 -3.85
N GLY A 69 -7.12 3.45 -5.04
CA GLY A 69 -7.86 4.68 -5.23
C GLY A 69 -7.10 5.92 -4.79
N HIS A 70 -7.81 7.04 -4.61
CA HIS A 70 -7.23 8.30 -4.12
C HIS A 70 -8.29 9.17 -3.45
N ASN A 71 -7.88 10.06 -2.52
CA ASN A 71 -8.73 11.10 -1.95
C ASN A 71 -8.09 12.48 -2.10
N ALA A 72 -8.96 13.51 -2.24
CA ALA A 72 -8.57 14.92 -2.17
C ALA A 72 -9.63 15.73 -1.41
N ILE A 73 -9.22 16.84 -0.80
CA ILE A 73 -10.14 17.87 -0.31
C ILE A 73 -10.38 18.86 -1.43
N TRP A 74 -11.63 19.09 -1.80
CA TRP A 74 -12.03 20.17 -2.68
C TRP A 74 -12.67 21.29 -1.86
N ILE A 75 -12.14 22.51 -2.01
CA ILE A 75 -12.70 23.73 -1.42
C ILE A 75 -13.18 24.63 -2.57
N ASN A 76 -14.49 24.88 -2.57
CA ASN A 76 -15.11 25.94 -3.39
C ASN A 76 -15.16 27.21 -2.54
N ASP A 77 -14.49 28.26 -2.98
CA ASP A 77 -14.51 29.59 -2.37
C ASP A 77 -15.27 30.56 -3.29
N ARG A 78 -16.54 30.80 -2.94
CA ARG A 78 -17.42 31.70 -3.72
C ARG A 78 -16.96 33.14 -3.70
N ALA A 79 -16.25 33.58 -2.66
CA ALA A 79 -15.75 34.96 -2.59
C ALA A 79 -14.56 35.17 -3.50
N ARG A 80 -13.69 34.16 -3.62
CA ARG A 80 -12.52 34.20 -4.53
C ARG A 80 -12.86 33.69 -5.94
N GLY A 81 -14.00 33.06 -6.13
CA GLY A 81 -14.39 32.40 -7.39
C GLY A 81 -13.46 31.24 -7.75
N THR A 82 -12.98 30.47 -6.76
CA THR A 82 -12.01 29.39 -6.96
C THR A 82 -12.54 28.04 -6.54
N ASP A 83 -12.11 27.02 -7.29
CA ASP A 83 -12.35 25.60 -7.03
C ASP A 83 -11.01 24.87 -6.98
N ILE A 84 -10.46 24.70 -5.77
CA ILE A 84 -9.13 24.13 -5.57
C ILE A 84 -9.23 22.77 -4.88
N THR A 85 -8.47 21.80 -5.41
CA THR A 85 -8.32 20.46 -4.83
C THR A 85 -6.95 20.32 -4.18
N TYR A 86 -6.92 19.88 -2.94
CA TYR A 86 -5.71 19.65 -2.16
C TYR A 86 -5.45 18.14 -2.05
N ASN A 87 -4.29 17.72 -2.54
CA ASN A 87 -3.95 16.31 -2.75
C ASN A 87 -2.67 15.95 -2.00
N TRP A 88 -2.73 14.97 -1.11
CA TRP A 88 -1.54 14.33 -0.54
C TRP A 88 -1.16 13.09 -1.34
N GLY A 89 0.08 12.65 -1.23
CA GLY A 89 0.54 11.45 -1.90
C GLY A 89 1.19 11.69 -3.25
N MET A 90 1.52 12.95 -3.57
CA MET A 90 2.27 13.28 -4.78
C MET A 90 3.71 12.80 -4.62
N PHE A 91 4.27 12.24 -5.69
CA PHE A 91 5.66 11.75 -5.73
C PHE A 91 6.24 11.86 -7.15
N ASP A 92 7.57 11.76 -7.25
CA ASP A 92 8.27 11.75 -8.53
C ASP A 92 9.34 10.65 -8.52
N PHE A 93 9.34 9.81 -9.54
CA PHE A 93 10.35 8.76 -9.74
C PHE A 93 11.76 9.32 -9.99
N ASN A 94 11.86 10.56 -10.46
CA ASN A 94 13.15 11.23 -10.74
C ASN A 94 13.79 11.85 -9.50
N GLN A 95 13.18 11.72 -8.32
CA GLN A 95 13.79 12.19 -7.08
C GLN A 95 15.15 11.52 -6.83
N PRO A 96 16.14 12.27 -6.30
CA PRO A 96 17.42 11.67 -5.92
C PRO A 96 17.23 10.48 -4.98
N ARG A 97 17.85 9.35 -5.35
CA ARG A 97 17.79 8.08 -4.59
C ARG A 97 16.37 7.53 -4.39
N PHE A 98 15.43 7.76 -5.30
CA PHE A 98 14.05 7.30 -5.17
C PHE A 98 13.96 5.80 -4.84
N VAL A 99 14.63 4.94 -5.63
CA VAL A 99 14.62 3.48 -5.42
C VAL A 99 15.15 3.11 -4.03
N TRP A 100 16.27 3.72 -3.61
CA TRP A 100 16.83 3.46 -2.28
C TRP A 100 15.89 3.90 -1.17
N ARG A 101 15.30 5.09 -1.28
CA ARG A 101 14.30 5.59 -0.33
C ARG A 101 13.08 4.69 -0.26
N PHE A 102 12.61 4.21 -1.42
CA PHE A 102 11.49 3.27 -1.49
C PHE A 102 11.82 1.96 -0.78
N VAL A 103 12.99 1.34 -1.08
CA VAL A 103 13.44 0.08 -0.46
C VAL A 103 13.62 0.22 1.04
N THR A 104 14.07 1.37 1.53
CA THR A 104 14.30 1.61 2.96
C THR A 104 13.08 2.16 3.69
N GLY A 105 11.97 2.43 3.00
CA GLY A 105 10.76 3.03 3.57
C GLY A 105 10.93 4.49 4.00
N ASP A 106 11.92 5.19 3.42
CA ASP A 106 12.17 6.62 3.65
C ASP A 106 11.66 7.47 2.48
N THR A 107 10.51 7.14 1.97
CA THR A 107 9.86 7.79 0.83
C THR A 107 9.53 9.24 1.13
N ARG A 108 9.82 10.13 0.18
CA ARG A 108 9.49 11.54 0.28
C ARG A 108 8.37 11.90 -0.67
N TYR A 109 7.21 12.14 -0.11
CA TYR A 109 6.00 12.54 -0.83
C TYR A 109 5.63 13.96 -0.42
N TRP A 110 4.68 14.57 -1.16
CA TRP A 110 4.23 15.92 -0.81
C TRP A 110 2.75 16.12 -1.10
N MET A 111 2.24 17.23 -0.58
CA MET A 111 0.93 17.78 -0.91
C MET A 111 1.04 18.73 -2.10
N GLU A 112 0.05 18.71 -2.99
CA GLU A 112 -0.07 19.65 -4.11
C GLU A 112 -1.52 20.10 -4.27
N ALA A 113 -1.68 21.37 -4.69
CA ALA A 113 -2.99 21.95 -4.98
C ALA A 113 -3.20 22.06 -6.49
N PHE A 114 -4.38 21.66 -6.97
CA PHE A 114 -4.74 21.70 -8.38
C PHE A 114 -6.13 22.30 -8.56
N ASP A 115 -6.36 22.91 -9.72
CA ASP A 115 -7.71 23.26 -10.17
C ASP A 115 -8.59 22.01 -10.28
N LEU A 116 -9.87 22.12 -9.87
CA LEU A 116 -10.81 21.00 -9.87
C LEU A 116 -11.00 20.39 -11.26
N ASN A 117 -11.13 21.23 -12.32
CA ASN A 117 -11.38 20.73 -13.67
C ASN A 117 -10.17 19.95 -14.21
N THR A 118 -8.97 20.36 -13.83
CA THR A 118 -7.73 19.64 -14.13
C THR A 118 -7.78 18.23 -13.53
N MET A 119 -8.12 18.12 -12.24
CA MET A 119 -8.25 16.82 -11.57
C MET A 119 -9.34 15.95 -12.19
N ILE A 120 -10.53 16.50 -12.41
CA ILE A 120 -11.63 15.75 -13.06
C ILE A 120 -11.20 15.24 -14.44
N SER A 121 -10.50 16.05 -15.22
CA SER A 121 -10.04 15.68 -16.56
C SER A 121 -9.03 14.55 -16.55
N VAL A 122 -8.11 14.51 -15.57
CA VAL A 122 -7.14 13.44 -15.40
C VAL A 122 -7.85 12.12 -15.10
N TYR A 123 -8.68 12.07 -14.06
CA TYR A 123 -9.33 10.83 -13.63
C TYR A 123 -10.38 10.30 -14.62
N LYS A 124 -11.06 11.20 -15.37
CA LYS A 124 -11.91 10.78 -16.50
C LYS A 124 -11.12 10.09 -17.61
N ARG A 125 -9.94 10.63 -17.98
CA ARG A 125 -9.07 9.99 -19.00
C ARG A 125 -8.58 8.62 -18.56
N GLU A 126 -8.33 8.44 -17.25
CA GLU A 126 -7.92 7.17 -16.65
C GLU A 126 -9.10 6.22 -16.42
N ASN A 127 -10.34 6.62 -16.78
CA ASN A 127 -11.58 5.87 -16.54
C ASN A 127 -11.71 5.45 -15.06
N ARG A 128 -11.52 6.42 -14.13
CA ARG A 128 -11.65 6.24 -12.68
C ARG A 128 -12.82 7.05 -12.16
N SER A 129 -13.73 6.43 -11.42
CA SER A 129 -14.92 7.09 -10.86
C SER A 129 -14.54 8.24 -9.94
N ILE A 130 -15.37 9.28 -9.89
CA ILE A 130 -15.19 10.46 -9.04
C ILE A 130 -16.48 10.68 -8.26
N LEU A 131 -16.42 10.50 -6.95
CA LEU A 131 -17.49 10.80 -6.00
C LEU A 131 -17.11 12.07 -5.24
N ALA A 132 -18.06 13.01 -5.10
CA ALA A 132 -17.94 14.19 -4.26
C ALA A 132 -18.94 14.11 -3.11
N GLN A 133 -18.44 14.22 -1.87
CA GLN A 133 -19.24 14.28 -0.65
C GLN A 133 -19.07 15.65 0.01
N GLU A 134 -20.14 16.45 0.03
CA GLU A 134 -20.16 17.73 0.75
C GLU A 134 -20.16 17.47 2.26
N LEU A 135 -19.24 18.11 2.97
CA LEU A 135 -19.16 18.00 4.42
C LEU A 135 -20.02 19.04 5.14
N ASN A 136 -20.72 18.60 6.16
CA ASN A 136 -21.57 19.44 7.00
C ASN A 136 -20.76 20.13 8.10
N LEU A 137 -19.87 21.03 7.67
CA LEU A 137 -19.00 21.81 8.55
C LEU A 137 -19.59 23.20 8.84
N SER A 138 -19.41 23.73 10.03
CA SER A 138 -19.68 25.12 10.35
C SER A 138 -18.76 26.07 9.58
N PRO A 139 -19.12 27.35 9.40
CA PRO A 139 -18.24 28.33 8.77
C PRO A 139 -16.85 28.39 9.37
N ALA A 140 -16.75 28.38 10.69
CA ALA A 140 -15.46 28.37 11.42
C ALA A 140 -14.64 27.11 11.13
N GLN A 141 -15.27 25.92 11.07
CA GLN A 141 -14.58 24.67 10.73
C GLN A 141 -14.08 24.65 9.27
N ARG A 142 -14.87 25.18 8.31
CA ARG A 142 -14.46 25.31 6.92
C ARG A 142 -13.25 26.23 6.78
N LEU A 143 -13.27 27.37 7.45
CA LEU A 143 -12.15 28.31 7.45
C LEU A 143 -10.89 27.70 8.06
N LYS A 144 -11.04 26.99 9.20
CA LYS A 144 -9.94 26.29 9.87
C LYS A 144 -9.30 25.24 8.93
N LEU A 145 -10.13 24.47 8.22
CA LEU A 145 -9.64 23.48 7.25
C LEU A 145 -8.94 24.14 6.07
N GLN A 146 -9.50 25.22 5.48
CA GLN A 146 -8.87 25.98 4.41
C GLN A 146 -7.49 26.49 4.83
N GLN A 147 -7.40 27.15 6.00
CA GLN A 147 -6.13 27.64 6.53
C GLN A 147 -5.10 26.54 6.71
N PHE A 148 -5.52 25.39 7.21
CA PHE A 148 -4.64 24.23 7.40
C PHE A 148 -4.11 23.70 6.07
N VAL A 149 -4.96 23.49 5.06
CA VAL A 149 -4.51 22.94 3.78
C VAL A 149 -3.67 23.95 2.98
N GLU A 150 -4.00 25.24 3.04
CA GLU A 150 -3.19 26.31 2.44
C GLU A 150 -1.80 26.38 3.10
N TRP A 151 -1.73 26.32 4.45
CA TRP A 151 -0.48 26.26 5.20
C TRP A 151 0.34 24.99 4.84
N ASN A 152 -0.31 23.84 4.74
CA ASN A 152 0.37 22.58 4.41
C ASN A 152 0.86 22.57 2.96
N ALA A 153 0.21 23.28 2.03
CA ALA A 153 0.64 23.39 0.64
C ALA A 153 1.90 24.27 0.44
N LEU A 154 2.32 25.03 1.45
CA LEU A 154 3.52 25.86 1.36
C LEU A 154 4.79 25.00 1.14
N PRO A 155 5.78 25.48 0.36
CA PRO A 155 6.98 24.72 0.01
C PRO A 155 7.72 24.10 1.20
N GLN A 156 7.75 24.79 2.35
CA GLN A 156 8.42 24.34 3.58
C GLN A 156 7.62 23.31 4.37
N ASN A 157 6.29 23.19 4.14
CA ASN A 157 5.39 22.34 4.94
C ASN A 157 4.88 21.13 4.18
N LYS A 158 4.96 21.12 2.83
CA LYS A 158 4.26 20.13 2.00
C LYS A 158 4.85 18.74 2.01
N PHE A 159 6.14 18.60 2.33
CA PHE A 159 6.83 17.30 2.26
C PHE A 159 6.64 16.47 3.53
N TYR A 160 6.46 15.14 3.32
CA TYR A 160 6.35 14.20 4.42
C TYR A 160 6.90 12.82 4.03
N ARG A 161 7.13 11.96 5.04
CA ARG A 161 7.47 10.55 4.82
C ARG A 161 6.18 9.77 4.63
N TYR A 162 5.97 9.25 3.45
CA TYR A 162 4.80 8.46 3.13
C TYR A 162 4.87 7.06 3.78
N ASP A 163 3.77 6.64 4.39
CA ASP A 163 3.53 5.26 4.83
C ASP A 163 2.21 4.80 4.21
N TYR A 164 2.26 3.68 3.48
CA TYR A 164 1.13 3.21 2.67
C TYR A 164 -0.14 2.88 3.48
N TYR A 165 -0.05 2.71 4.81
CA TYR A 165 -1.21 2.46 5.67
C TYR A 165 -1.46 3.57 6.70
N ARG A 166 -0.42 4.22 7.23
CA ARG A 166 -0.54 5.13 8.36
C ARG A 166 -0.42 6.60 7.99
N ASP A 167 0.24 6.91 6.87
CA ASP A 167 0.51 8.30 6.46
C ASP A 167 0.43 8.44 4.92
N ASN A 168 -0.77 8.18 4.38
CA ASN A 168 -1.08 8.23 2.95
C ASN A 168 -2.05 9.37 2.60
N CYS A 169 -2.54 9.43 1.36
CA CYS A 169 -3.46 10.47 0.91
C CYS A 169 -4.76 10.49 1.73
N SER A 170 -5.34 9.32 2.03
CA SER A 170 -6.59 9.21 2.79
C SER A 170 -6.40 9.53 4.27
N THR A 171 -5.37 8.99 4.91
CA THR A 171 -5.14 9.24 6.34
C THR A 171 -4.83 10.69 6.62
N ARG A 172 -4.03 11.36 5.78
CA ARG A 172 -3.76 12.80 5.91
C ARG A 172 -5.00 13.66 5.71
N LEU A 173 -5.83 13.28 4.76
CA LEU A 173 -7.11 13.94 4.53
C LEU A 173 -8.06 13.73 5.72
N ARG A 174 -8.18 12.51 6.23
CA ARG A 174 -8.93 12.17 7.45
C ARG A 174 -8.49 13.03 8.63
N ASP A 175 -7.18 13.09 8.86
CA ASP A 175 -6.59 13.82 9.98
C ASP A 175 -6.82 15.34 9.85
N ALA A 176 -6.81 15.88 8.62
CA ALA A 176 -7.14 17.28 8.35
C ALA A 176 -8.61 17.59 8.67
N ILE A 177 -9.55 16.72 8.29
CA ILE A 177 -10.96 16.85 8.62
C ILE A 177 -11.16 16.74 10.14
N ASP A 178 -10.55 15.76 10.78
CA ASP A 178 -10.65 15.56 12.23
C ASP A 178 -10.11 16.77 13.01
N HIS A 179 -8.98 17.33 12.56
CA HIS A 179 -8.43 18.57 13.12
C HIS A 179 -9.43 19.74 13.02
N ALA A 180 -10.12 19.89 11.89
CA ALA A 180 -11.15 20.92 11.71
C ALA A 180 -12.35 20.71 12.64
N LEU A 181 -12.74 19.45 12.83
CA LEU A 181 -13.84 19.01 13.71
C LEU A 181 -13.47 18.97 15.20
N GLY A 182 -12.21 19.27 15.59
CA GLY A 182 -11.76 19.22 16.98
C GLY A 182 -11.71 17.81 17.59
N GLY A 183 -11.42 16.77 16.78
CA GLY A 183 -11.27 15.38 17.23
C GLY A 183 -12.56 14.54 17.19
N GLN A 184 -13.66 15.08 16.69
CA GLN A 184 -14.95 14.38 16.72
C GLN A 184 -14.98 13.16 15.80
N LEU A 185 -14.31 13.21 14.62
CA LEU A 185 -14.26 12.09 13.68
C LEU A 185 -13.51 10.90 14.30
N GLN A 186 -12.36 11.14 14.90
CA GLN A 186 -11.59 10.10 15.60
C GLN A 186 -12.38 9.50 16.75
N THR A 187 -12.99 10.34 17.59
CA THR A 187 -13.81 9.89 18.73
C THR A 187 -14.96 8.98 18.26
N ALA A 188 -15.62 9.33 17.14
CA ALA A 188 -16.75 8.57 16.61
C ALA A 188 -16.36 7.23 15.97
N THR A 189 -15.07 7.02 15.59
CA THR A 189 -14.68 5.91 14.74
C THR A 189 -13.60 4.98 15.30
N VAL A 190 -12.77 5.44 16.23
CA VAL A 190 -11.63 4.66 16.77
C VAL A 190 -12.05 3.39 17.51
N SER A 191 -13.19 3.42 18.20
CA SER A 191 -13.72 2.26 18.94
C SER A 191 -14.55 1.28 18.08
N ARG A 192 -14.98 1.71 16.89
CA ARG A 192 -15.80 0.89 15.97
C ARG A 192 -14.89 -0.06 15.21
N LYS A 193 -14.99 -1.37 15.51
CA LYS A 193 -14.22 -2.40 14.82
C LYS A 193 -14.80 -2.72 13.44
N THR A 194 -13.91 -3.10 12.52
CA THR A 194 -14.26 -3.61 11.19
C THR A 194 -13.80 -5.06 11.05
N ASP A 195 -14.26 -5.75 10.00
CA ASP A 195 -13.85 -7.13 9.70
C ASP A 195 -12.55 -7.19 8.88
N GLY A 196 -11.99 -6.02 8.52
CA GLY A 196 -10.83 -5.90 7.68
C GLY A 196 -9.50 -5.91 8.45
N THR A 197 -8.44 -6.29 7.74
CA THR A 197 -7.04 -6.08 8.15
C THR A 197 -6.30 -5.39 7.02
N TYR A 198 -5.12 -4.79 7.29
CA TYR A 198 -4.30 -4.21 6.22
C TYR A 198 -3.95 -5.25 5.15
N ARG A 199 -3.60 -6.48 5.55
CA ARG A 199 -3.33 -7.58 4.60
C ARG A 199 -4.55 -7.92 3.76
N SER A 200 -5.72 -8.15 4.37
CA SER A 200 -6.92 -8.55 3.63
C SER A 200 -7.35 -7.50 2.61
N HIS A 201 -7.28 -6.22 2.97
CA HIS A 201 -7.55 -5.12 2.05
C HIS A 201 -6.53 -5.03 0.92
N THR A 202 -5.24 -5.21 1.22
CA THR A 202 -4.19 -5.21 0.18
C THR A 202 -4.38 -6.39 -0.77
N GLN A 203 -4.61 -7.59 -0.25
CA GLN A 203 -4.83 -8.79 -1.05
C GLN A 203 -6.04 -8.68 -1.97
N ARG A 204 -7.19 -8.15 -1.48
CA ARG A 204 -8.37 -7.99 -2.33
C ARG A 204 -8.15 -7.02 -3.48
N LEU A 205 -7.37 -5.95 -3.26
CA LEU A 205 -7.06 -4.97 -4.30
C LEU A 205 -6.00 -5.45 -5.30
N MET A 206 -5.27 -6.54 -4.97
CA MET A 206 -4.33 -7.20 -5.88
C MET A 206 -4.97 -8.38 -6.64
N THR A 207 -6.29 -8.55 -6.56
CA THR A 207 -7.01 -9.57 -7.32
C THR A 207 -6.73 -9.43 -8.82
N GLY A 208 -6.45 -10.57 -9.51
CA GLY A 208 -6.13 -10.61 -10.93
C GLY A 208 -4.66 -10.37 -11.28
N ASP A 209 -3.80 -10.09 -10.30
CA ASP A 209 -2.36 -9.92 -10.47
C ASP A 209 -1.61 -10.85 -9.50
N LEU A 210 -1.43 -12.10 -9.91
CA LEU A 210 -0.84 -13.13 -9.04
C LEU A 210 0.60 -12.81 -8.59
N PRO A 211 1.50 -12.27 -9.43
CA PRO A 211 2.82 -11.86 -8.97
C PRO A 211 2.78 -10.79 -7.88
N LEU A 212 1.98 -9.74 -8.07
CA LEU A 212 1.86 -8.67 -7.10
C LEU A 212 1.17 -9.15 -5.80
N TYR A 213 0.11 -9.96 -5.93
CA TYR A 213 -0.54 -10.63 -4.79
C TYR A 213 0.45 -11.45 -3.97
N THR A 214 1.26 -12.27 -4.65
CA THR A 214 2.28 -13.12 -3.98
C THR A 214 3.32 -12.24 -3.28
N GLY A 215 3.80 -11.20 -3.96
CA GLY A 215 4.79 -10.27 -3.41
C GLY A 215 4.29 -9.58 -2.13
N VAL A 216 3.07 -9.04 -2.13
CA VAL A 216 2.52 -8.35 -0.94
C VAL A 216 2.17 -9.35 0.16
N THR A 217 1.64 -10.54 -0.16
CA THR A 217 1.37 -11.59 0.82
C THR A 217 2.65 -12.04 1.53
N PHE A 218 3.73 -12.17 0.77
CA PHE A 218 5.05 -12.53 1.29
C PHE A 218 5.70 -11.42 2.12
N ALA A 219 5.61 -10.17 1.66
CA ALA A 219 6.31 -9.03 2.28
C ALA A 219 5.65 -8.54 3.57
N LEU A 220 4.32 -8.64 3.70
CA LEU A 220 3.61 -8.20 4.89
C LEU A 220 3.81 -9.21 6.03
N GLY A 221 4.17 -8.72 7.22
CA GLY A 221 4.29 -9.50 8.44
C GLY A 221 3.05 -9.36 9.35
N GLN A 222 3.13 -9.96 10.51
CA GLN A 222 2.09 -10.03 11.54
C GLN A 222 1.38 -8.68 11.86
N PRO A 223 2.05 -7.49 11.86
CA PRO A 223 1.36 -6.23 12.12
C PRO A 223 0.24 -5.90 11.12
N ALA A 224 0.28 -6.50 9.91
CA ALA A 224 -0.73 -6.28 8.88
C ALA A 224 -2.02 -7.11 9.09
N ASP A 225 -2.01 -8.06 10.02
CA ASP A 225 -3.12 -9.00 10.28
C ASP A 225 -4.04 -8.58 11.44
N LYS A 226 -3.72 -7.48 12.12
CA LYS A 226 -4.55 -6.97 13.20
C LYS A 226 -5.88 -6.43 12.67
N PRO A 227 -7.01 -6.76 13.31
CA PRO A 227 -8.31 -6.18 12.96
C PRO A 227 -8.26 -4.64 13.08
N LEU A 228 -8.80 -3.97 12.07
CA LEU A 228 -8.81 -2.51 12.02
C LEU A 228 -10.00 -1.93 12.77
N SER A 229 -9.81 -0.74 13.34
CA SER A 229 -10.92 0.16 13.65
C SER A 229 -11.41 0.86 12.37
N MET A 230 -12.60 1.42 12.41
CA MET A 230 -13.12 2.26 11.32
C MET A 230 -12.19 3.44 11.03
N TRP A 231 -11.58 4.04 12.07
CA TRP A 231 -10.55 5.06 11.93
C TRP A 231 -9.36 4.59 11.09
N GLU A 232 -8.85 3.39 11.39
CA GLU A 232 -7.71 2.82 10.66
C GLU A 232 -8.10 2.39 9.23
N GLU A 233 -9.32 1.84 9.03
CA GLU A 233 -9.80 1.40 7.71
C GLU A 233 -9.95 2.57 6.71
N MET A 234 -10.12 3.79 7.19
CA MET A 234 -10.11 5.02 6.37
C MET A 234 -8.77 5.31 5.68
N PHE A 235 -7.76 4.42 5.82
CA PHE A 235 -6.58 4.49 4.95
C PHE A 235 -6.93 4.23 3.47
N LEU A 236 -8.09 3.61 3.21
CA LEU A 236 -8.60 3.33 1.88
C LEU A 236 -9.64 4.37 1.46
N PRO A 237 -9.48 5.00 0.29
CA PRO A 237 -10.37 6.04 -0.20
C PRO A 237 -11.85 5.64 -0.23
N VAL A 238 -12.18 4.50 -0.81
CA VAL A 238 -13.56 4.05 -0.93
C VAL A 238 -14.15 3.67 0.44
N ARG A 239 -13.34 3.07 1.34
CA ARG A 239 -13.78 2.80 2.71
C ARG A 239 -14.03 4.09 3.46
N MET A 240 -13.13 5.05 3.37
CA MET A 240 -13.33 6.37 3.96
C MET A 240 -14.64 7.02 3.49
N ALA A 241 -14.93 7.02 2.18
CA ALA A 241 -16.19 7.56 1.67
C ALA A 241 -17.42 6.85 2.27
N ASN A 242 -17.38 5.53 2.43
CA ASN A 242 -18.47 4.76 3.03
C ASN A 242 -18.63 5.07 4.51
N ASP A 243 -17.51 5.17 5.24
CA ASP A 243 -17.50 5.39 6.68
C ASP A 243 -18.00 6.80 7.03
N LEU A 244 -17.59 7.83 6.28
CA LEU A 244 -18.04 9.21 6.48
C LEU A 244 -19.57 9.35 6.40
N ARG A 245 -20.28 8.53 5.58
CA ARG A 245 -21.74 8.51 5.51
C ARG A 245 -22.42 8.10 6.82
N THR A 246 -21.71 7.34 7.64
CA THR A 246 -22.26 6.77 8.89
C THR A 246 -21.88 7.57 10.15
N VAL A 247 -21.09 8.62 9.97
CA VAL A 247 -20.60 9.45 11.07
C VAL A 247 -21.55 10.62 11.28
N THR A 248 -21.89 10.89 12.55
CA THR A 248 -22.53 12.13 12.99
C THR A 248 -21.53 12.96 13.79
N VAL A 249 -21.69 14.26 13.74
CA VAL A 249 -20.87 15.25 14.47
C VAL A 249 -21.80 16.26 15.15
N ALA A 250 -21.33 16.88 16.24
CA ALA A 250 -22.04 17.95 16.87
C ALA A 250 -21.91 19.24 16.04
N ASP A 251 -23.05 19.90 15.81
CA ASP A 251 -23.07 21.25 15.25
C ASP A 251 -22.76 22.31 16.33
N THR A 252 -22.88 23.59 15.97
CA THR A 252 -22.64 24.71 16.92
C THR A 252 -23.67 24.81 18.05
N ALA A 253 -24.77 24.07 17.99
CA ALA A 253 -25.83 23.98 19.00
C ALA A 253 -25.85 22.61 19.69
N ASP A 254 -24.75 21.82 19.57
CA ASP A 254 -24.59 20.46 20.10
C ASP A 254 -25.60 19.42 19.54
N ASN A 255 -26.29 19.72 18.45
CA ASN A 255 -27.13 18.73 17.77
C ASN A 255 -26.27 17.76 16.96
N GLN A 256 -26.61 16.47 17.03
CA GLN A 256 -25.95 15.45 16.21
C GLN A 256 -26.47 15.51 14.77
N ILE A 257 -25.61 15.90 13.85
CA ILE A 257 -25.91 16.00 12.42
C ILE A 257 -25.02 15.06 11.59
N PRO A 258 -25.51 14.52 10.46
CA PRO A 258 -24.65 13.74 9.58
C PRO A 258 -23.45 14.55 9.10
N LEU A 259 -22.24 13.95 9.14
CA LEU A 259 -21.03 14.61 8.65
C LEU A 259 -21.10 14.84 7.13
N VAL A 260 -21.66 13.91 6.37
CA VAL A 260 -21.91 14.08 4.93
C VAL A 260 -23.28 14.72 4.75
N LYS A 261 -23.31 15.94 4.22
CA LYS A 261 -24.53 16.70 3.95
C LYS A 261 -25.20 16.27 2.66
N SER A 262 -24.42 16.06 1.63
CA SER A 262 -24.88 15.61 0.30
C SER A 262 -23.75 14.90 -0.44
N GLU A 263 -24.12 14.08 -1.44
CA GLU A 263 -23.13 13.46 -2.31
C GLU A 263 -23.59 13.41 -3.75
N ARG A 264 -22.63 13.45 -4.67
CA ARG A 264 -22.88 13.31 -6.10
C ARG A 264 -21.74 12.57 -6.80
N ALA A 265 -22.07 11.69 -7.75
CA ALA A 265 -21.12 11.14 -8.68
C ALA A 265 -20.83 12.22 -9.76
N ILE A 266 -19.57 12.70 -9.80
CA ILE A 266 -19.10 13.60 -10.87
C ILE A 266 -18.82 12.78 -12.14
N TYR A 267 -18.32 11.56 -11.97
CA TYR A 267 -18.05 10.64 -13.05
C TYR A 267 -18.16 9.19 -12.55
N THR A 268 -18.81 8.34 -13.32
CA THR A 268 -18.89 6.90 -13.07
C THR A 268 -18.09 6.17 -14.14
N ALA A 269 -17.04 5.48 -13.73
CA ALA A 269 -16.19 4.71 -14.63
C ALA A 269 -16.92 3.46 -15.14
N GLY A 270 -16.61 3.06 -16.38
CA GLY A 270 -17.11 1.81 -16.97
C GLY A 270 -16.31 0.56 -16.53
N ARG A 271 -15.86 0.51 -15.26
CA ARG A 271 -15.10 -0.64 -14.71
C ARG A 271 -15.80 -1.24 -13.50
N ALA A 272 -15.49 -2.52 -13.22
CA ALA A 272 -16.06 -3.22 -12.07
C ALA A 272 -15.70 -2.52 -10.75
N PRO A 273 -16.56 -2.61 -9.72
CA PRO A 273 -16.25 -2.11 -8.39
C PRO A 273 -15.04 -2.87 -7.80
N GLU A 274 -14.45 -2.30 -6.74
CA GLU A 274 -13.38 -2.99 -6.01
C GLU A 274 -13.83 -4.37 -5.52
N PRO A 275 -12.96 -5.40 -5.58
CA PRO A 275 -13.27 -6.71 -5.02
C PRO A 275 -13.64 -6.60 -3.53
N ALA A 276 -14.70 -7.28 -3.12
CA ALA A 276 -15.20 -7.23 -1.74
C ALA A 276 -14.29 -7.99 -0.76
N SER A 277 -13.64 -9.07 -1.23
CA SER A 277 -12.82 -9.98 -0.42
C SER A 277 -11.56 -10.40 -1.16
N PRO A 278 -10.52 -10.88 -0.43
CA PRO A 278 -9.33 -11.47 -1.04
C PRO A 278 -9.66 -12.67 -1.93
N PRO A 279 -8.88 -12.90 -3.01
CA PRO A 279 -9.03 -14.10 -3.83
C PRO A 279 -8.63 -15.35 -3.06
N LYS A 280 -9.23 -16.48 -3.39
CA LYS A 280 -8.97 -17.78 -2.71
C LYS A 280 -7.81 -18.53 -3.38
N TYR A 281 -6.59 -17.98 -3.32
CA TYR A 281 -5.41 -18.58 -3.95
C TYR A 281 -4.70 -19.65 -3.10
N PHE A 282 -5.08 -19.86 -1.85
CA PHE A 282 -4.45 -20.84 -0.94
C PHE A 282 -4.17 -22.19 -1.61
N TRP A 283 -5.20 -22.81 -2.21
CA TRP A 283 -5.04 -24.12 -2.84
C TRP A 283 -4.14 -24.10 -4.08
N LEU A 284 -4.04 -22.98 -4.79
CA LEU A 284 -3.10 -22.83 -5.90
C LEU A 284 -1.66 -22.97 -5.40
N PHE A 285 -1.31 -22.33 -4.29
CA PHE A 285 0.02 -22.42 -3.69
C PHE A 285 0.31 -23.80 -3.13
N VAL A 286 -0.65 -24.43 -2.45
CA VAL A 286 -0.52 -25.82 -1.95
C VAL A 286 -0.26 -26.79 -3.09
N VAL A 287 -1.06 -26.73 -4.15
CA VAL A 287 -0.90 -27.60 -5.33
C VAL A 287 0.44 -27.36 -6.00
N ALA A 288 0.87 -26.12 -6.15
CA ALA A 288 2.18 -25.79 -6.72
C ALA A 288 3.32 -26.37 -5.89
N GLY A 289 3.25 -26.25 -4.56
CA GLY A 289 4.24 -26.82 -3.64
C GLY A 289 4.31 -28.35 -3.71
N ILE A 290 3.14 -29.01 -3.71
CA ILE A 290 3.05 -30.48 -3.84
C ILE A 290 3.57 -30.94 -5.20
N LEU A 291 3.19 -30.30 -6.30
CA LEU A 291 3.68 -30.66 -7.64
C LEU A 291 5.21 -30.54 -7.74
N TYR A 292 5.77 -29.47 -7.19
CA TYR A 292 7.23 -29.30 -7.15
C TYR A 292 7.88 -30.43 -6.35
N ALA A 293 7.34 -30.78 -5.18
CA ALA A 293 7.82 -31.89 -4.36
C ALA A 293 7.74 -33.24 -5.06
N VAL A 294 6.62 -33.52 -5.76
CA VAL A 294 6.43 -34.75 -6.54
C VAL A 294 7.46 -34.82 -7.69
N ILE A 295 7.69 -33.71 -8.40
CA ILE A 295 8.71 -33.67 -9.47
C ILE A 295 10.09 -34.03 -8.90
N LEU A 296 10.48 -33.45 -7.74
CA LEU A 296 11.73 -33.81 -7.09
C LEU A 296 11.81 -35.30 -6.76
N VAL A 297 10.74 -35.88 -6.18
CA VAL A 297 10.70 -37.30 -5.84
C VAL A 297 10.86 -38.20 -7.08
N LEU A 298 10.17 -37.86 -8.19
CA LEU A 298 10.27 -38.62 -9.42
C LEU A 298 11.68 -38.52 -10.04
N LEU A 299 12.28 -37.33 -10.03
CA LEU A 299 13.65 -37.13 -10.50
C LEU A 299 14.68 -37.90 -9.64
N VAL A 300 14.52 -37.92 -8.32
CA VAL A 300 15.41 -38.72 -7.44
C VAL A 300 15.29 -40.21 -7.77
N ARG A 301 14.08 -40.76 -7.87
CA ARG A 301 13.88 -42.17 -8.23
C ARG A 301 14.51 -42.51 -9.58
N SER A 302 14.36 -41.67 -10.57
CA SER A 302 14.98 -41.85 -11.90
C SER A 302 16.51 -41.73 -11.83
N ALA A 303 17.05 -40.86 -11.00
CA ALA A 303 18.49 -40.73 -10.79
C ALA A 303 19.07 -41.98 -10.10
N GLU A 304 18.36 -42.56 -9.13
CA GLU A 304 18.73 -43.83 -8.47
C GLU A 304 18.70 -45.02 -9.44
N SER A 305 17.89 -44.97 -10.51
CA SER A 305 17.91 -45.94 -11.60
C SER A 305 18.99 -45.65 -12.68
N GLY A 306 19.92 -44.68 -12.43
CA GLY A 306 21.08 -44.41 -13.26
C GLY A 306 20.95 -43.22 -14.21
N SER A 307 19.81 -42.50 -14.27
CA SER A 307 19.61 -41.33 -15.14
C SER A 307 20.44 -40.14 -14.70
N ARG A 308 21.43 -39.73 -15.51
CA ARG A 308 22.25 -38.52 -15.24
C ARG A 308 21.47 -37.24 -15.44
N ILE A 309 20.50 -37.25 -16.38
CA ILE A 309 19.62 -36.09 -16.62
C ILE A 309 18.73 -35.86 -15.39
N ALA A 310 18.17 -36.91 -14.82
CA ALA A 310 17.35 -36.81 -13.62
C ALA A 310 18.17 -36.36 -12.39
N LEU A 311 19.40 -36.84 -12.25
CA LEU A 311 20.32 -36.37 -11.22
C LEU A 311 20.60 -34.87 -11.34
N PHE A 312 20.89 -34.42 -12.54
CA PHE A 312 21.08 -32.99 -12.82
C PHE A 312 19.81 -32.19 -12.51
N GLY A 313 18.64 -32.63 -12.98
CA GLY A 313 17.35 -31.99 -12.76
C GLY A 313 17.00 -31.86 -11.27
N ALA A 314 17.13 -32.95 -10.49
CA ALA A 314 16.88 -32.92 -9.07
C ALA A 314 17.79 -31.96 -8.33
N THR A 315 19.09 -31.98 -8.69
CA THR A 315 20.08 -31.06 -8.11
C THR A 315 19.76 -29.60 -8.47
N ALA A 316 19.52 -29.32 -9.75
CA ALA A 316 19.23 -27.96 -10.24
C ALA A 316 17.97 -27.37 -9.59
N LEU A 317 16.86 -28.13 -9.56
CA LEU A 317 15.64 -27.65 -8.90
C LEU A 317 15.87 -27.40 -7.40
N SER A 318 16.54 -28.31 -6.69
CA SER A 318 16.87 -28.10 -5.29
C SER A 318 17.71 -26.83 -5.04
N VAL A 319 18.69 -26.57 -5.91
CA VAL A 319 19.53 -25.35 -5.85
C VAL A 319 18.73 -24.10 -6.17
N ILE A 320 17.91 -24.13 -7.22
CA ILE A 320 17.05 -22.99 -7.62
C ILE A 320 16.10 -22.62 -6.48
N TRP A 321 15.42 -23.60 -5.88
CA TRP A 321 14.56 -23.35 -4.75
C TRP A 321 15.34 -22.76 -3.56
N SER A 322 16.47 -23.35 -3.21
CA SER A 322 17.30 -22.88 -2.11
C SER A 322 17.80 -21.44 -2.33
N LEU A 323 18.12 -21.07 -3.57
CA LEU A 323 18.49 -19.70 -3.93
C LEU A 323 17.31 -18.74 -3.76
N ILE A 324 16.14 -19.10 -4.29
CA ILE A 324 14.90 -18.28 -4.16
C ILE A 324 14.54 -18.10 -2.69
N ALA A 325 14.44 -19.19 -1.94
CA ALA A 325 14.08 -19.15 -0.52
C ALA A 325 15.08 -18.35 0.31
N GLY A 326 16.38 -18.58 0.08
CA GLY A 326 17.43 -17.89 0.80
C GLY A 326 17.53 -16.40 0.51
N LEU A 327 17.39 -15.99 -0.75
CA LEU A 327 17.34 -14.56 -1.12
C LEU A 327 16.08 -13.88 -0.58
N ALA A 328 14.93 -14.54 -0.70
CA ALA A 328 13.66 -14.05 -0.19
C ALA A 328 13.71 -13.84 1.34
N GLY A 329 14.13 -14.84 2.09
CA GLY A 329 14.29 -14.72 3.54
C GLY A 329 15.31 -13.67 3.98
N THR A 330 16.42 -13.53 3.24
CA THR A 330 17.40 -12.46 3.48
C THR A 330 16.79 -11.08 3.26
N ALA A 331 15.99 -10.92 2.18
CA ALA A 331 15.29 -9.67 1.90
C ALA A 331 14.27 -9.33 3.00
N LEU A 332 13.55 -10.32 3.55
CA LEU A 332 12.63 -10.11 4.68
C LEU A 332 13.37 -9.67 5.94
N LEU A 333 14.50 -10.33 6.29
CA LEU A 333 15.31 -9.90 7.42
C LEU A 333 15.85 -8.48 7.23
N PHE A 334 16.31 -8.16 6.01
CA PHE A 334 16.73 -6.80 5.69
C PHE A 334 15.57 -5.81 5.87
N ALA A 335 14.39 -6.13 5.32
CA ALA A 335 13.19 -5.29 5.47
C ALA A 335 12.83 -5.08 6.94
N TRP A 336 12.88 -6.12 7.74
CA TRP A 336 12.53 -6.07 9.17
C TRP A 336 13.51 -5.24 10.00
N PHE A 337 14.82 -5.46 9.84
CA PHE A 337 15.82 -4.87 10.74
C PHE A 337 16.46 -3.58 10.24
N PHE A 338 16.46 -3.34 8.93
CA PHE A 338 17.21 -2.24 8.31
C PHE A 338 16.34 -1.24 7.53
N THR A 339 15.01 -1.40 7.57
CA THR A 339 14.10 -0.47 6.88
C THR A 339 13.06 0.13 7.83
N LYS A 340 12.37 1.16 7.35
CA LYS A 340 11.26 1.82 8.05
C LYS A 340 9.88 1.20 7.71
N HIS A 341 9.85 0.06 7.03
CA HIS A 341 8.63 -0.66 6.66
C HIS A 341 8.06 -1.42 7.86
N TYR A 342 7.32 -0.73 8.71
CA TYR A 342 6.75 -1.29 9.93
C TYR A 342 5.96 -2.60 9.69
N PHE A 343 5.17 -2.63 8.62
CA PHE A 343 4.30 -3.77 8.31
C PHE A 343 5.02 -4.96 7.66
N MET A 344 6.30 -4.85 7.36
CA MET A 344 7.17 -5.96 6.93
C MET A 344 7.91 -6.60 8.11
N GLY A 345 7.84 -5.98 9.29
CA GLY A 345 8.45 -6.52 10.52
C GLY A 345 7.66 -7.70 11.10
N ARG A 346 8.28 -8.47 11.99
CA ARG A 346 7.70 -9.69 12.60
C ARG A 346 7.08 -10.61 11.55
N ASN A 347 7.80 -10.82 10.46
CA ASN A 347 7.35 -11.59 9.30
C ASN A 347 7.75 -13.04 9.47
N GLU A 348 6.75 -13.91 9.70
CA GLU A 348 6.94 -15.33 9.94
C GLU A 348 7.34 -16.11 8.68
N ASN A 349 7.18 -15.51 7.50
CA ASN A 349 7.64 -16.12 6.25
C ASN A 349 9.15 -16.36 6.22
N VAL A 350 9.94 -15.67 7.05
CA VAL A 350 11.37 -15.95 7.26
C VAL A 350 11.63 -17.39 7.70
N LEU A 351 10.70 -18.00 8.45
CA LEU A 351 10.83 -19.39 8.92
C LEU A 351 10.53 -20.41 7.82
N HIS A 352 9.84 -20.00 6.77
CA HIS A 352 9.46 -20.84 5.62
C HIS A 352 10.39 -20.59 4.42
N MET A 353 10.88 -19.39 4.27
CA MET A 353 11.88 -18.94 3.29
C MET A 353 13.17 -18.57 4.05
N ASP A 354 13.86 -19.60 4.56
CA ASP A 354 14.97 -19.42 5.50
C ASP A 354 16.24 -18.92 4.78
N PRO A 355 16.89 -17.82 5.22
CA PRO A 355 18.17 -17.32 4.68
C PRO A 355 19.30 -18.36 4.66
N LEU A 356 19.30 -19.31 5.59
CA LEU A 356 20.25 -20.40 5.63
C LEU A 356 20.22 -21.26 4.35
N SER A 357 19.12 -21.22 3.59
CA SER A 357 19.01 -21.88 2.30
C SER A 357 20.07 -21.45 1.29
N LEU A 358 20.67 -20.26 1.42
CA LEU A 358 21.81 -19.83 0.60
C LEU A 358 23.02 -20.77 0.75
N GLY A 359 23.22 -21.34 1.93
CA GLY A 359 24.26 -22.35 2.16
C GLY A 359 24.04 -23.62 1.34
N LEU A 360 22.80 -23.99 1.08
CA LEU A 360 22.45 -25.15 0.27
C LEU A 360 22.80 -24.96 -1.22
N VAL A 361 22.81 -23.74 -1.72
CA VAL A 361 23.18 -23.43 -3.12
C VAL A 361 24.57 -23.98 -3.45
N VAL A 362 25.48 -23.93 -2.47
CA VAL A 362 26.85 -24.44 -2.59
C VAL A 362 26.95 -25.91 -2.10
N LEU A 363 26.33 -26.21 -0.98
CA LEU A 363 26.48 -27.51 -0.35
C LEU A 363 25.80 -28.65 -1.14
N ILE A 364 24.70 -28.41 -1.82
CA ILE A 364 24.01 -29.44 -2.61
C ILE A 364 24.90 -29.96 -3.74
N PRO A 365 25.42 -29.14 -4.68
CA PRO A 365 26.30 -29.64 -5.73
C PRO A 365 27.60 -30.25 -5.18
N LEU A 366 28.21 -29.67 -4.16
CA LEU A 366 29.40 -30.23 -3.52
C LEU A 366 29.15 -31.63 -2.94
N SER A 367 27.98 -31.85 -2.35
CA SER A 367 27.63 -33.13 -1.75
C SER A 367 27.29 -34.22 -2.76
N ILE A 368 26.61 -33.85 -3.85
CA ILE A 368 26.10 -34.80 -4.85
C ILE A 368 27.17 -35.14 -5.90
N TYR A 369 27.89 -34.17 -6.43
CA TYR A 369 28.85 -34.40 -7.49
C TYR A 369 30.25 -34.74 -6.98
N PHE A 370 30.67 -34.12 -5.89
CA PHE A 370 32.05 -34.25 -5.37
C PHE A 370 32.12 -35.08 -4.08
N LEU A 371 31.00 -35.55 -3.54
CA LEU A 371 30.89 -36.28 -2.26
C LEU A 371 31.49 -35.56 -1.06
N ARG A 372 31.68 -34.25 -1.20
CA ARG A 372 32.25 -33.37 -0.14
C ARG A 372 31.11 -32.74 0.67
N ALA A 373 31.36 -32.55 1.96
CA ALA A 373 30.43 -31.90 2.86
C ALA A 373 29.00 -32.50 2.92
N SER A 374 28.80 -33.77 2.49
CA SER A 374 27.48 -34.42 2.41
C SER A 374 26.72 -34.38 3.75
N SER A 375 27.43 -34.65 4.90
CA SER A 375 26.81 -34.57 6.21
C SER A 375 26.34 -33.13 6.54
N LYS A 376 27.07 -32.09 6.13
CA LYS A 376 26.74 -30.69 6.34
C LYS A 376 25.51 -30.32 5.49
N ALA A 377 25.47 -30.74 4.22
CA ALA A 377 24.33 -30.50 3.33
C ALA A 377 23.03 -31.11 3.86
N VAL A 378 23.07 -32.41 4.26
CA VAL A 378 21.90 -33.12 4.81
C VAL A 378 21.43 -32.48 6.12
N LYS A 379 22.37 -32.14 7.02
CA LYS A 379 22.03 -31.52 8.31
C LYS A 379 21.39 -30.14 8.09
N LEU A 380 21.98 -29.30 7.23
CA LEU A 380 21.46 -27.96 6.97
C LEU A 380 20.06 -28.03 6.32
N ALA A 381 19.88 -28.86 5.31
CA ALA A 381 18.56 -29.06 4.70
C ALA A 381 17.53 -29.61 5.72
N GLY A 382 17.97 -30.51 6.60
CA GLY A 382 17.12 -31.03 7.69
C GLY A 382 16.73 -29.97 8.71
N TRP A 383 17.65 -29.09 9.09
CA TRP A 383 17.34 -27.96 9.97
C TRP A 383 16.33 -26.99 9.35
N ILE A 384 16.50 -26.62 8.07
CA ILE A 384 15.58 -25.75 7.35
C ILE A 384 14.19 -26.39 7.27
N ALA A 385 14.09 -27.69 6.92
CA ALA A 385 12.85 -28.42 6.86
C ALA A 385 12.18 -28.53 8.25
N ALA A 386 12.97 -28.76 9.31
CA ALA A 386 12.46 -28.83 10.68
C ALA A 386 11.95 -27.46 11.18
N ILE A 387 12.67 -26.36 10.91
CA ILE A 387 12.24 -24.99 11.25
C ILE A 387 10.91 -24.69 10.54
N CYS A 388 10.81 -24.98 9.24
CA CYS A 388 9.60 -24.76 8.46
C CYS A 388 8.41 -25.57 9.01
N LEU A 389 8.62 -26.86 9.36
CA LEU A 389 7.59 -27.71 9.94
C LEU A 389 7.17 -27.24 11.34
N LEU A 390 8.12 -26.89 12.20
CA LEU A 390 7.83 -26.37 13.53
C LEU A 390 7.09 -25.02 13.46
N ALA A 391 7.47 -24.15 12.53
CA ALA A 391 6.75 -22.89 12.31
C ALA A 391 5.30 -23.13 11.86
N PHE A 392 5.08 -24.10 10.97
CA PHE A 392 3.70 -24.52 10.60
C PHE A 392 2.90 -25.01 11.80
N ILE A 393 3.48 -25.86 12.65
CA ILE A 393 2.81 -26.35 13.87
C ILE A 393 2.55 -25.19 14.83
N ALA A 394 3.48 -24.24 14.94
CA ALA A 394 3.37 -23.08 15.82
C ALA A 394 2.26 -22.09 15.41
N GLN A 395 1.73 -22.15 14.19
CA GLN A 395 0.55 -21.36 13.76
C GLN A 395 -0.69 -21.60 14.64
N GLY A 396 -0.74 -22.65 15.42
CA GLY A 396 -1.77 -22.87 16.44
C GLY A 396 -1.58 -22.06 17.72
N LEU A 397 -0.48 -21.33 17.88
CA LEU A 397 -0.16 -20.56 19.09
C LEU A 397 -0.45 -19.07 18.86
N PRO A 398 -0.96 -18.33 19.87
CA PRO A 398 -1.30 -16.91 19.73
C PRO A 398 -0.13 -15.98 19.35
N LEU A 399 1.12 -16.46 19.49
CA LEU A 399 2.32 -15.71 19.14
C LEU A 399 2.64 -15.77 17.64
N PHE A 400 2.10 -16.78 16.93
CA PHE A 400 2.28 -17.04 15.51
C PHE A 400 0.92 -16.93 14.82
N ASP A 401 0.46 -15.70 14.60
CA ASP A 401 -0.89 -15.41 14.10
C ASP A 401 -0.89 -14.76 12.70
N GLU A 402 0.25 -14.76 12.00
CA GLU A 402 0.36 -14.22 10.64
C GLU A 402 -0.49 -15.04 9.66
N LYS A 403 -1.27 -14.35 8.82
CA LYS A 403 -2.12 -14.97 7.79
C LYS A 403 -1.32 -15.21 6.50
N ASN A 404 -0.39 -16.16 6.56
CA ASN A 404 0.58 -16.49 5.50
C ASN A 404 0.41 -17.93 4.95
N GLY A 405 -0.78 -18.50 5.04
CA GLY A 405 -1.07 -19.87 4.64
C GLY A 405 -0.64 -20.22 3.21
N GLU A 406 -0.70 -19.29 2.25
CA GLU A 406 -0.23 -19.45 0.88
C GLU A 406 1.27 -19.75 0.83
N ILE A 407 2.07 -19.00 1.58
CA ILE A 407 3.52 -19.18 1.62
C ILE A 407 3.88 -20.50 2.30
N ILE A 408 3.20 -20.84 3.38
CA ILE A 408 3.35 -22.14 4.06
C ILE A 408 3.01 -23.29 3.11
N GLY A 409 1.86 -23.20 2.44
CA GLY A 409 1.38 -24.21 1.49
C GLY A 409 2.34 -24.47 0.33
N LEU A 410 3.04 -23.44 -0.13
CA LEU A 410 4.08 -23.53 -1.14
C LEU A 410 5.39 -24.09 -0.57
N ALA A 411 5.90 -23.49 0.50
CA ALA A 411 7.28 -23.69 0.95
C ALA A 411 7.47 -25.00 1.72
N LEU A 412 6.50 -25.41 2.56
CA LEU A 412 6.66 -26.60 3.40
C LEU A 412 6.84 -27.89 2.61
N PRO A 413 6.00 -28.24 1.59
CA PRO A 413 6.23 -29.43 0.78
C PRO A 413 7.57 -29.42 0.08
N ILE A 414 7.98 -28.25 -0.43
CA ILE A 414 9.24 -28.13 -1.17
C ILE A 414 10.45 -28.28 -0.25
N ASN A 415 10.47 -27.63 0.92
CA ASN A 415 11.57 -27.75 1.87
C ASN A 415 11.78 -29.19 2.36
N LEU A 416 10.68 -29.90 2.63
CA LEU A 416 10.72 -31.32 2.97
C LEU A 416 11.26 -32.17 1.82
N ALA A 417 10.83 -31.90 0.59
CA ALA A 417 11.30 -32.61 -0.59
C ALA A 417 12.78 -32.33 -0.90
N VAL A 418 13.24 -31.09 -0.73
CA VAL A 418 14.68 -30.74 -0.89
C VAL A 418 15.53 -31.46 0.14
N TRP A 419 15.14 -31.46 1.41
CA TRP A 419 15.84 -32.24 2.45
C TRP A 419 15.93 -33.72 2.07
N TRP A 420 14.78 -34.33 1.70
CA TRP A 420 14.74 -35.73 1.29
C TRP A 420 15.59 -36.01 0.04
N THR A 421 15.57 -35.12 -0.95
CA THR A 421 16.40 -35.20 -2.17
C THR A 421 17.89 -35.22 -1.83
N VAL A 422 18.34 -34.28 -0.99
CA VAL A 422 19.74 -34.18 -0.58
C VAL A 422 20.17 -35.45 0.19
N TYR A 423 19.32 -35.92 1.11
CA TYR A 423 19.55 -37.15 1.87
C TYR A 423 19.68 -38.37 0.94
N ARG A 424 18.73 -38.60 0.05
CA ARG A 424 18.70 -39.76 -0.85
C ARG A 424 19.86 -39.76 -1.84
N LEU A 425 20.08 -38.67 -2.54
CA LEU A 425 21.12 -38.59 -3.59
C LEU A 425 22.53 -38.67 -3.00
N THR A 426 22.78 -38.09 -1.83
CA THR A 426 24.08 -38.24 -1.18
C THR A 426 24.33 -39.65 -0.67
N SER A 427 23.31 -40.34 -0.17
CA SER A 427 23.38 -41.73 0.26
C SER A 427 23.61 -42.67 -0.93
N TYR A 428 22.82 -42.51 -2.01
CA TYR A 428 22.97 -43.30 -3.24
C TYR A 428 24.37 -43.16 -3.85
N ARG A 429 24.89 -41.94 -3.98
CA ARG A 429 26.21 -41.68 -4.56
C ARG A 429 27.32 -42.29 -3.71
N ARG A 430 27.23 -42.32 -2.39
CA ARG A 430 28.22 -42.98 -1.52
C ARG A 430 28.25 -44.49 -1.69
N THR A 431 27.08 -45.13 -1.85
CA THR A 431 27.00 -46.58 -2.03
C THR A 431 27.42 -47.03 -3.43
N SER A 432 27.06 -46.26 -4.49
CA SER A 432 27.38 -46.56 -5.87
C SER A 432 28.83 -46.25 -6.28
N PHE A 433 29.51 -45.37 -5.54
CA PHE A 433 30.93 -45.01 -5.77
C PHE A 433 31.65 -44.97 -4.41
N PRO A 434 31.92 -46.13 -3.79
CA PRO A 434 32.77 -46.19 -2.61
C PRO A 434 34.09 -45.54 -2.96
N SER A 435 34.52 -44.54 -2.16
CA SER A 435 35.81 -43.87 -2.37
C SER A 435 36.93 -44.92 -2.34
N SER A 436 37.71 -45.03 -3.40
CA SER A 436 38.96 -45.79 -3.46
C SER A 436 40.08 -45.12 -2.64
N ALA A 437 39.75 -44.46 -1.54
CA ALA A 437 40.67 -43.82 -0.62
C ALA A 437 40.74 -44.64 0.69
N ALA A 438 41.05 -45.94 0.54
CA ALA A 438 41.53 -46.82 1.59
C ALA A 438 42.60 -47.75 1.00
N LEU A 439 43.63 -47.18 0.47
CA LEU A 439 44.93 -47.78 0.25
C LEU A 439 46.02 -46.80 0.64
#